data_757f5a13872f320f8124eb514e51caa2
#
_entry.id   757f5a13872f320f8124eb514e51caa2
#
_cell.length_a   1.000
_cell.length_b   1.000
_cell.length_c   1.000
_cell.angle_alpha   90.00
_cell.angle_beta   90.00
_cell.angle_gamma   90.00
#
_symmetry.space_group_name_H-M   'P 1'
#
loop_
_entity.id
_entity.type
_entity.pdbx_description
1 polymer ?
#
loop_
_entity_poly.entity_id
_entity_poly.type
_entity_poly.pdbx_seq_one_letter_code
_entity_poly.pdbx_strand_id
1 'polypeptide(L)'
;MNEIYLFGDSAAQGIVLDESENYRVSRVGCIRLMRRSEYPIHNYAVHGYTVNQGLESFRNLRTEPGNICVIEFGGNHCDLDWDAVSQDPDHFHDGKTPLAEFRSLLKQFVLESRARDLDPVLVTPLPLMSGRYYRWVSKRRDADRILKYLRNDPESISRWQERYAIAVRYTAAECGCHLADVRAWMLEELDYPSLICEDGIHPNEAGHEIIARKAMEHFPHKG
;
A
#
# COMPACT_ATOMS: atom_id res chain seq x y z
N MET A 1 24.51 -12.93 -1.49
CA MET A 1 23.46 -12.53 -0.50
C MET A 1 22.44 -11.75 -1.30
N ASN A 2 21.16 -12.16 -1.31
CA ASN A 2 20.17 -11.42 -2.12
C ASN A 2 19.78 -10.15 -1.35
N GLU A 3 19.74 -9.03 -2.04
CA GLU A 3 19.29 -7.74 -1.50
C GLU A 3 17.83 -7.51 -1.90
N ILE A 4 17.13 -6.69 -1.15
CA ILE A 4 15.75 -6.30 -1.42
C ILE A 4 15.72 -4.83 -1.83
N TYR A 5 15.23 -4.57 -3.02
CA TYR A 5 14.87 -3.23 -3.50
C TYR A 5 13.36 -3.05 -3.28
N LEU A 6 12.97 -2.18 -2.35
CA LEU A 6 11.57 -1.95 -2.02
C LEU A 6 11.10 -0.63 -2.62
N PHE A 7 10.09 -0.70 -3.45
CA PHE A 7 9.34 0.45 -3.99
C PHE A 7 7.93 0.43 -3.44
N GLY A 8 7.44 1.56 -3.00
CA GLY A 8 6.12 1.64 -2.37
C GLY A 8 5.73 3.05 -1.99
N ASP A 9 4.67 3.13 -1.23
CA ASP A 9 4.13 4.38 -0.73
C ASP A 9 4.37 4.57 0.78
N SER A 10 3.44 5.21 1.47
CA SER A 10 3.55 5.54 2.89
C SER A 10 3.65 4.31 3.80
N ALA A 11 2.97 3.22 3.46
CA ALA A 11 3.00 2.01 4.28
C ALA A 11 4.40 1.38 4.28
N ALA A 12 5.01 1.22 3.12
CA ALA A 12 6.38 0.73 2.97
C ALA A 12 7.43 1.72 3.48
N GLN A 13 7.18 3.02 3.39
CA GLN A 13 8.04 4.04 4.01
C GLN A 13 8.03 3.95 5.53
N GLY A 14 6.98 3.40 6.12
CA GLY A 14 6.81 3.29 7.56
C GLY A 14 6.14 4.52 8.17
N ILE A 15 5.20 5.12 7.48
CA ILE A 15 4.46 6.28 7.98
C ILE A 15 3.47 5.85 9.05
N VAL A 16 3.42 6.61 10.13
CA VAL A 16 2.43 6.55 11.21
C VAL A 16 1.87 7.93 11.47
N LEU A 17 0.70 7.98 12.10
CA LEU A 17 0.09 9.22 12.59
C LEU A 17 0.45 9.41 14.06
N ASP A 18 0.94 10.59 14.45
CA ASP A 18 1.20 10.92 15.85
C ASP A 18 -0.06 11.46 16.57
N GLU A 19 0.04 11.68 17.87
CA GLU A 19 -1.06 12.19 18.69
C GLU A 19 -1.54 13.60 18.29
N SER A 20 -0.71 14.36 17.58
CA SER A 20 -1.06 15.69 17.04
C SER A 20 -1.58 15.61 15.60
N GLU A 21 -1.91 14.42 15.12
CA GLU A 21 -2.39 14.16 13.77
C GLU A 21 -1.39 14.52 12.65
N ASN A 22 -0.09 14.49 12.93
CA ASN A 22 0.94 14.69 11.93
C ASN A 22 1.52 13.34 11.47
N TYR A 23 1.74 13.23 10.18
CA TYR A 23 2.44 12.09 9.61
C TYR A 23 3.94 12.16 9.93
N ARG A 24 4.48 11.05 10.38
CA ARG A 24 5.91 10.88 10.61
C ARG A 24 6.38 9.49 10.25
N VAL A 25 7.65 9.35 9.96
CA VAL A 25 8.26 8.02 9.82
C VAL A 25 8.35 7.35 11.19
N SER A 26 7.84 6.14 11.31
CA SER A 26 7.92 5.32 12.51
C SER A 26 9.36 5.09 12.95
N ARG A 27 9.58 5.05 14.27
CA ARG A 27 10.88 4.67 14.84
C ARG A 27 11.13 3.16 14.73
N VAL A 28 10.08 2.38 14.69
CA VAL A 28 10.13 0.92 14.60
C VAL A 28 9.65 0.37 13.25
N GLY A 29 8.97 1.05 12.43
CA GLY A 29 8.33 0.68 11.15
C GLY A 29 8.78 -0.67 10.55
N CYS A 30 7.90 -1.37 9.89
CA CYS A 30 8.13 -2.75 9.45
C CYS A 30 9.50 -2.95 8.76
N ILE A 31 9.91 -2.01 7.92
CA ILE A 31 11.21 -2.11 7.20
C ILE A 31 12.41 -1.98 8.16
N ARG A 32 12.31 -1.15 9.21
CA ARG A 32 13.37 -1.05 10.22
C ARG A 32 13.50 -2.33 11.05
N LEU A 33 12.38 -2.97 11.34
CA LEU A 33 12.36 -4.26 12.02
C LEU A 33 12.95 -5.35 11.10
N MET A 34 12.56 -5.37 9.84
CA MET A 34 13.08 -6.32 8.85
C MET A 34 14.57 -6.14 8.54
N ARG A 35 15.13 -4.94 8.68
CA ARG A 35 16.59 -4.70 8.56
C ARG A 35 17.43 -5.44 9.60
N ARG A 36 16.81 -5.97 10.64
CA ARG A 36 17.47 -6.90 11.58
C ARG A 36 17.52 -8.32 11.02
N SER A 37 16.82 -8.59 9.91
CA SER A 37 16.92 -9.84 9.17
C SER A 37 18.20 -9.90 8.33
N GLU A 38 18.52 -11.08 7.80
CA GLU A 38 19.74 -11.35 7.03
C GLU A 38 19.79 -10.68 5.65
N TYR A 39 18.70 -9.98 5.25
CA TYR A 39 18.59 -9.35 3.93
C TYR A 39 18.82 -7.85 4.02
N PRO A 40 19.82 -7.29 3.30
CA PRO A 40 19.93 -5.85 3.10
C PRO A 40 18.69 -5.32 2.38
N ILE A 41 17.99 -4.33 2.97
CA ILE A 41 16.79 -3.71 2.39
C ILE A 41 17.10 -2.28 1.99
N HIS A 42 17.01 -2.00 0.70
CA HIS A 42 17.08 -0.67 0.12
C HIS A 42 15.66 -0.15 -0.07
N ASN A 43 15.21 0.74 0.81
CA ASN A 43 13.86 1.27 0.79
C ASN A 43 13.78 2.57 -0.01
N TYR A 44 13.11 2.52 -1.15
CA TYR A 44 12.82 3.64 -2.06
C TYR A 44 11.34 4.08 -1.99
N ALA A 45 10.61 3.61 -0.99
CA ALA A 45 9.22 4.02 -0.78
C ALA A 45 9.12 5.47 -0.33
N VAL A 46 8.15 6.19 -0.86
CA VAL A 46 7.91 7.61 -0.55
C VAL A 46 6.42 7.85 -0.32
N HIS A 47 6.10 8.56 0.75
CA HIS A 47 4.73 8.93 1.09
C HIS A 47 4.02 9.60 -0.11
N GLY A 48 2.83 9.11 -0.44
CA GLY A 48 2.02 9.64 -1.52
C GLY A 48 2.38 9.13 -2.92
N TYR A 49 3.44 8.33 -3.07
CA TYR A 49 3.83 7.81 -4.38
C TYR A 49 2.79 6.89 -4.99
N THR A 50 2.77 6.91 -6.31
CA THR A 50 2.02 6.01 -7.18
C THR A 50 2.97 5.05 -7.90
N VAL A 51 2.45 4.03 -8.58
CA VAL A 51 3.25 3.08 -9.38
C VAL A 51 4.10 3.81 -10.42
N ASN A 52 3.56 4.86 -11.06
CA ASN A 52 4.29 5.65 -12.06
C ASN A 52 5.57 6.24 -11.47
N GLN A 53 5.46 6.88 -10.30
CA GLN A 53 6.60 7.49 -9.62
C GLN A 53 7.61 6.44 -9.12
N GLY A 54 7.08 5.31 -8.60
CA GLY A 54 7.91 4.18 -8.21
C GLY A 54 8.66 3.57 -9.39
N LEU A 55 7.99 3.41 -10.54
CA LEU A 55 8.58 2.89 -11.77
C LEU A 55 9.63 3.85 -12.34
N GLU A 56 9.39 5.15 -12.28
CA GLU A 56 10.38 6.15 -12.66
C GLU A 56 11.62 6.10 -11.75
N SER A 57 11.41 6.01 -10.44
CA SER A 57 12.51 5.82 -9.47
C SER A 57 13.30 4.55 -9.77
N PHE A 58 12.61 3.44 -10.06
CA PHE A 58 13.23 2.19 -10.44
C PHE A 58 14.07 2.30 -11.72
N ARG A 59 13.58 2.97 -12.75
CA ARG A 59 14.30 3.17 -14.03
C ARG A 59 15.60 3.94 -13.86
N ASN A 60 15.61 4.90 -12.95
CA ASN A 60 16.77 5.75 -12.64
C ASN A 60 17.77 5.09 -11.67
N LEU A 61 17.43 3.91 -11.11
CA LEU A 61 18.28 3.19 -10.19
C LEU A 61 19.10 2.14 -10.93
N ARG A 62 20.36 2.01 -10.53
CA ARG A 62 21.17 0.85 -10.87
C ARG A 62 20.88 -0.27 -9.87
N THR A 63 20.48 -1.42 -10.37
CA THR A 63 20.19 -2.63 -9.58
C THR A 63 21.15 -3.73 -9.97
N GLU A 64 21.48 -4.61 -9.02
CA GLU A 64 22.31 -5.78 -9.30
C GLU A 64 21.39 -7.01 -9.56
N PRO A 65 21.72 -7.85 -10.56
CA PRO A 65 20.96 -9.05 -10.90
C PRO A 65 20.85 -10.05 -9.73
N GLY A 66 19.83 -10.90 -9.77
CA GLY A 66 19.61 -11.96 -8.79
C GLY A 66 19.06 -11.48 -7.46
N ASN A 67 18.63 -10.23 -7.36
CA ASN A 67 18.05 -9.62 -6.17
C ASN A 67 16.52 -9.57 -6.24
N ILE A 68 15.88 -9.20 -5.13
CA ILE A 68 14.41 -9.16 -5.01
C ILE A 68 13.92 -7.71 -5.22
N CYS A 69 12.87 -7.54 -6.02
CA CYS A 69 12.18 -6.28 -6.23
C CYS A 69 10.78 -6.33 -5.59
N VAL A 70 10.60 -5.70 -4.44
CA VAL A 70 9.30 -5.62 -3.76
C VAL A 70 8.56 -4.37 -4.24
N ILE A 71 7.30 -4.54 -4.67
CA ILE A 71 6.46 -3.51 -5.28
C ILE A 71 5.18 -3.40 -4.46
N GLU A 72 5.07 -2.35 -3.63
CA GLU A 72 3.96 -2.10 -2.72
C GLU A 72 3.23 -0.82 -3.12
N PHE A 73 2.08 -0.95 -3.77
CA PHE A 73 1.24 0.18 -4.18
C PHE A 73 -0.23 -0.20 -4.22
N GLY A 74 -1.12 0.80 -4.14
CA GLY A 74 -2.56 0.61 -4.30
C GLY A 74 -3.37 1.63 -3.53
N GLY A 75 -2.93 2.03 -2.34
CA GLY A 75 -3.64 2.98 -1.48
C GLY A 75 -3.90 4.32 -2.16
N ASN A 76 -2.85 4.96 -2.67
CA ASN A 76 -2.96 6.26 -3.35
C ASN A 76 -3.70 6.19 -4.69
N HIS A 77 -3.72 5.03 -5.35
CA HIS A 77 -4.40 4.87 -6.64
C HIS A 77 -5.91 4.76 -6.50
N CYS A 78 -6.37 4.03 -5.48
CA CYS A 78 -7.81 3.87 -5.23
C CYS A 78 -8.43 5.10 -4.58
N ASP A 79 -7.62 5.99 -4.00
CA ASP A 79 -8.12 7.17 -3.32
C ASP A 79 -8.83 8.12 -4.29
N LEU A 80 -9.88 8.78 -3.80
CA LEU A 80 -10.69 9.71 -4.57
C LEU A 80 -10.19 11.15 -4.37
N ASP A 81 -10.54 12.02 -5.29
CA ASP A 81 -10.50 13.46 -5.03
C ASP A 81 -11.71 13.85 -4.17
N TRP A 82 -11.52 13.84 -2.85
CA TRP A 82 -12.58 14.11 -1.88
C TRP A 82 -13.08 15.57 -1.92
N ASP A 83 -12.31 16.50 -2.47
CA ASP A 83 -12.79 17.86 -2.71
C ASP A 83 -13.78 17.87 -3.88
N ALA A 84 -13.45 17.19 -4.97
CA ALA A 84 -14.36 17.02 -6.10
C ALA A 84 -15.63 16.24 -5.71
N VAL A 85 -15.50 15.16 -4.95
CA VAL A 85 -16.63 14.38 -4.40
C VAL A 85 -17.55 15.26 -3.55
N SER A 86 -16.98 16.07 -2.66
CA SER A 86 -17.74 16.97 -1.81
C SER A 86 -18.44 18.08 -2.60
N GLN A 87 -17.82 18.55 -3.70
CA GLN A 87 -18.41 19.58 -4.57
C GLN A 87 -19.49 19.04 -5.48
N ASP A 88 -19.35 17.81 -5.96
CA ASP A 88 -20.30 17.19 -6.90
C ASP A 88 -20.57 15.70 -6.56
N PRO A 89 -21.39 15.44 -5.51
CA PRO A 89 -21.63 14.09 -5.03
C PRO A 89 -22.58 13.26 -5.93
N ASP A 90 -23.16 13.85 -6.94
CA ASP A 90 -24.14 13.19 -7.82
C ASP A 90 -23.48 12.58 -9.07
N HIS A 91 -22.24 12.98 -9.39
CA HIS A 91 -21.49 12.41 -10.48
C HIS A 91 -20.52 11.31 -10.00
N PHE A 92 -20.13 10.44 -10.94
CA PHE A 92 -19.15 9.39 -10.67
C PHE A 92 -17.74 10.00 -10.59
N HIS A 93 -16.99 9.62 -9.54
CA HIS A 93 -15.58 9.92 -9.37
C HIS A 93 -14.78 8.61 -9.41
N ASP A 94 -13.81 8.51 -10.30
CA ASP A 94 -12.90 7.37 -10.33
C ASP A 94 -11.76 7.55 -9.32
N GLY A 95 -11.04 6.47 -9.01
CA GLY A 95 -9.80 6.56 -8.26
C GLY A 95 -8.78 7.45 -8.99
N LYS A 96 -7.85 8.04 -8.24
CA LYS A 96 -6.77 8.89 -8.79
C LYS A 96 -6.03 8.23 -9.96
N THR A 97 -6.01 6.91 -9.98
CA THR A 97 -5.58 6.12 -11.13
C THR A 97 -6.65 5.07 -11.42
N PRO A 98 -7.30 5.08 -12.60
CA PRO A 98 -8.30 4.08 -12.97
C PRO A 98 -7.75 2.65 -12.84
N LEU A 99 -8.60 1.71 -12.39
CA LEU A 99 -8.19 0.34 -12.06
C LEU A 99 -7.47 -0.38 -13.21
N ALA A 100 -7.91 -0.16 -14.45
CA ALA A 100 -7.29 -0.79 -15.63
C ALA A 100 -5.86 -0.25 -15.87
N GLU A 101 -5.67 1.04 -15.69
CA GLU A 101 -4.36 1.69 -15.78
C GLU A 101 -3.44 1.20 -14.66
N PHE A 102 -3.92 1.17 -13.41
CA PHE A 102 -3.17 0.63 -12.28
C PHE A 102 -2.65 -0.78 -12.54
N ARG A 103 -3.52 -1.68 -13.06
CA ARG A 103 -3.09 -3.06 -13.42
C ARG A 103 -2.02 -3.07 -14.51
N SER A 104 -2.17 -2.22 -15.53
CA SER A 104 -1.19 -2.12 -16.61
C SER A 104 0.18 -1.69 -16.09
N LEU A 105 0.21 -0.70 -15.20
CA LEU A 105 1.43 -0.18 -14.58
C LEU A 105 2.12 -1.21 -13.67
N LEU A 106 1.35 -1.96 -12.88
CA LEU A 106 1.90 -3.06 -12.07
C LEU A 106 2.55 -4.13 -12.96
N LYS A 107 1.87 -4.55 -14.05
CA LYS A 107 2.44 -5.51 -15.01
C LYS A 107 3.72 -4.99 -15.63
N GLN A 108 3.73 -3.72 -16.00
CA GLN A 108 4.92 -3.07 -16.55
C GLN A 108 6.07 -3.10 -15.55
N PHE A 109 5.83 -2.79 -14.27
CA PHE A 109 6.86 -2.82 -13.24
C PHE A 109 7.44 -4.23 -13.07
N VAL A 110 6.57 -5.26 -13.02
CA VAL A 110 6.99 -6.67 -12.96
C VAL A 110 7.88 -7.04 -14.16
N LEU A 111 7.47 -6.66 -15.38
CA LEU A 111 8.24 -6.97 -16.60
C LEU A 111 9.59 -6.26 -16.62
N GLU A 112 9.65 -4.99 -16.23
CA GLU A 112 10.90 -4.23 -16.17
C GLU A 112 11.84 -4.74 -15.06
N SER A 113 11.28 -5.21 -13.94
CA SER A 113 12.07 -5.88 -12.89
C SER A 113 12.73 -7.15 -13.41
N ARG A 114 11.98 -8.01 -14.10
CA ARG A 114 12.50 -9.22 -14.72
C ARG A 114 13.54 -8.96 -15.82
N ALA A 115 13.33 -7.89 -16.60
CA ALA A 115 14.30 -7.49 -17.63
C ALA A 115 15.67 -7.09 -17.05
N ARG A 116 15.74 -6.82 -15.73
CA ARG A 116 16.97 -6.57 -14.98
C ARG A 116 17.42 -7.78 -14.14
N ASP A 117 16.86 -8.96 -14.41
CA ASP A 117 17.13 -10.19 -13.67
C ASP A 117 16.84 -10.06 -12.15
N LEU A 118 15.76 -9.34 -11.80
CA LEU A 118 15.25 -9.26 -10.45
C LEU A 118 14.03 -10.19 -10.27
N ASP A 119 13.83 -10.70 -9.05
CA ASP A 119 12.65 -11.48 -8.68
C ASP A 119 11.55 -10.54 -8.11
N PRO A 120 10.47 -10.26 -8.87
CA PRO A 120 9.43 -9.33 -8.42
C PRO A 120 8.50 -9.99 -7.40
N VAL A 121 8.21 -9.24 -6.33
CA VAL A 121 7.22 -9.56 -5.31
C VAL A 121 6.19 -8.44 -5.26
N LEU A 122 4.93 -8.73 -5.57
CA LEU A 122 3.84 -7.78 -5.39
C LEU A 122 3.31 -7.82 -3.96
N VAL A 123 2.95 -6.66 -3.42
CA VAL A 123 2.39 -6.53 -2.07
C VAL A 123 0.98 -5.95 -2.16
N THR A 124 0.00 -6.59 -1.49
CA THR A 124 -1.36 -6.06 -1.44
C THR A 124 -1.43 -4.82 -0.54
N PRO A 125 -2.25 -3.80 -0.91
CA PRO A 125 -2.52 -2.69 -0.01
C PRO A 125 -3.21 -3.17 1.27
N LEU A 126 -2.91 -2.51 2.38
CA LEU A 126 -3.48 -2.78 3.70
C LEU A 126 -5.01 -2.66 3.69
N PRO A 127 -5.74 -3.42 4.53
CA PRO A 127 -7.15 -3.16 4.75
C PRO A 127 -7.30 -1.80 5.44
N LEU A 128 -8.32 -1.03 5.05
CA LEU A 128 -8.61 0.26 5.69
C LEU A 128 -9.82 0.18 6.62
N MET A 129 -9.90 1.15 7.53
CA MET A 129 -11.02 1.34 8.44
C MET A 129 -11.96 2.41 7.87
N SER A 130 -12.95 2.01 7.10
CA SER A 130 -13.85 2.90 6.34
C SER A 130 -14.44 4.03 7.19
N GLY A 131 -14.95 3.71 8.38
CA GLY A 131 -15.55 4.71 9.27
C GLY A 131 -14.54 5.74 9.81
N ARG A 132 -13.28 5.32 10.09
CA ARG A 132 -12.21 6.26 10.46
C ARG A 132 -11.82 7.11 9.26
N TYR A 133 -11.59 6.48 8.11
CA TYR A 133 -11.17 7.20 6.90
C TYR A 133 -12.24 8.17 6.41
N TYR A 134 -13.53 7.80 6.45
CA TYR A 134 -14.63 8.73 6.17
C TYR A 134 -14.57 9.96 7.07
N ARG A 135 -14.44 9.79 8.40
CA ARG A 135 -14.29 10.93 9.32
C ARG A 135 -13.06 11.77 9.01
N TRP A 136 -11.95 11.12 8.64
CA TRP A 136 -10.70 11.80 8.31
C TRP A 136 -10.83 12.69 7.09
N VAL A 137 -11.36 12.18 5.99
CA VAL A 137 -11.51 12.94 4.75
C VAL A 137 -12.59 14.02 4.84
N SER A 138 -13.53 13.85 5.76
CA SER A 138 -14.62 14.82 5.99
C SER A 138 -14.23 15.97 6.92
N LYS A 139 -13.09 15.93 7.64
CA LYS A 139 -12.70 16.95 8.64
C LYS A 139 -12.73 18.39 8.12
N ARG A 140 -12.46 18.62 6.85
CA ARG A 140 -12.38 19.94 6.21
C ARG A 140 -13.29 20.06 4.99
N ARG A 141 -14.30 19.18 4.89
CA ARG A 141 -15.22 19.05 3.76
C ARG A 141 -16.64 18.88 4.25
N ASP A 142 -17.59 19.01 3.35
CA ASP A 142 -19.00 18.73 3.65
C ASP A 142 -19.20 17.22 3.81
N ALA A 143 -19.31 16.76 5.06
CA ALA A 143 -19.47 15.36 5.41
C ALA A 143 -20.76 14.75 4.86
N ASP A 144 -21.86 15.52 4.83
CA ASP A 144 -23.17 15.03 4.35
C ASP A 144 -23.13 14.81 2.85
N ARG A 145 -22.44 15.67 2.10
CA ARG A 145 -22.25 15.50 0.66
C ARG A 145 -21.37 14.31 0.32
N ILE A 146 -20.29 14.10 1.07
CA ILE A 146 -19.47 12.89 0.95
C ILE A 146 -20.30 11.65 1.28
N LEU A 147 -21.08 11.67 2.36
CA LEU A 147 -21.94 10.57 2.75
C LEU A 147 -23.01 10.27 1.70
N LYS A 148 -23.58 11.31 1.08
CA LYS A 148 -24.49 11.18 -0.06
C LYS A 148 -23.84 10.43 -1.23
N TYR A 149 -22.62 10.81 -1.62
CA TYR A 149 -21.85 10.11 -2.67
C TYR A 149 -21.65 8.64 -2.33
N LEU A 150 -21.33 8.33 -1.08
CA LEU A 150 -21.18 6.98 -0.55
C LEU A 150 -22.52 6.24 -0.35
N ARG A 151 -23.67 6.84 -0.76
CA ARG A 151 -25.02 6.28 -0.62
C ARG A 151 -25.37 5.93 0.83
N ASN A 152 -24.98 6.78 1.77
CA ASN A 152 -25.13 6.64 3.23
C ASN A 152 -24.43 5.38 3.79
N ASP A 153 -23.41 4.87 3.10
CA ASP A 153 -22.66 3.69 3.52
C ASP A 153 -21.14 3.91 3.40
N PRO A 154 -20.47 4.32 4.49
CA PRO A 154 -19.01 4.49 4.50
C PRO A 154 -18.24 3.22 4.12
N GLU A 155 -18.82 2.01 4.31
CA GLU A 155 -18.16 0.76 3.95
C GLU A 155 -17.97 0.60 2.42
N SER A 156 -18.61 1.42 1.62
CA SER A 156 -18.34 1.50 0.17
C SER A 156 -16.88 1.89 -0.12
N ILE A 157 -16.21 2.60 0.79
CA ILE A 157 -14.78 2.96 0.66
C ILE A 157 -13.90 1.70 0.68
N SER A 158 -14.11 0.80 1.65
CA SER A 158 -13.33 -0.44 1.74
C SER A 158 -13.60 -1.37 0.55
N ARG A 159 -14.86 -1.47 0.11
CA ARG A 159 -15.23 -2.23 -1.09
C ARG A 159 -14.61 -1.66 -2.36
N TRP A 160 -14.48 -0.34 -2.44
CA TRP A 160 -13.78 0.32 -3.55
C TRP A 160 -12.28 -0.02 -3.54
N GLN A 161 -11.62 0.09 -2.38
CA GLN A 161 -10.20 -0.26 -2.23
C GLN A 161 -9.95 -1.75 -2.50
N GLU A 162 -10.88 -2.65 -2.12
CA GLU A 162 -10.75 -4.09 -2.36
C GLU A 162 -10.53 -4.42 -3.84
N ARG A 163 -11.10 -3.65 -4.75
CA ARG A 163 -10.91 -3.84 -6.20
C ARG A 163 -9.42 -3.72 -6.59
N TYR A 164 -8.70 -2.81 -5.93
CA TYR A 164 -7.25 -2.62 -6.16
C TYR A 164 -6.43 -3.73 -5.51
N ALA A 165 -6.82 -4.20 -4.33
CA ALA A 165 -6.18 -5.36 -3.70
C ALA A 165 -6.35 -6.63 -4.54
N ILE A 166 -7.56 -6.86 -5.06
CA ILE A 166 -7.85 -7.96 -6.00
C ILE A 166 -7.02 -7.82 -7.28
N ALA A 167 -6.87 -6.60 -7.81
CA ALA A 167 -6.05 -6.35 -8.98
C ALA A 167 -4.59 -6.71 -8.77
N VAL A 168 -4.02 -6.44 -7.59
CA VAL A 168 -2.65 -6.88 -7.22
C VAL A 168 -2.55 -8.40 -7.23
N ARG A 169 -3.49 -9.12 -6.58
CA ARG A 169 -3.53 -10.58 -6.55
C ARG A 169 -3.61 -11.19 -7.95
N TYR A 170 -4.51 -10.66 -8.79
CA TYR A 170 -4.63 -11.14 -10.18
C TYR A 170 -3.38 -10.84 -10.99
N THR A 171 -2.78 -9.67 -10.83
CA THR A 171 -1.54 -9.34 -11.54
C THR A 171 -0.39 -10.25 -11.11
N ALA A 172 -0.27 -10.57 -9.82
CA ALA A 172 0.73 -11.54 -9.35
C ALA A 172 0.53 -12.91 -9.99
N ALA A 173 -0.71 -13.43 -10.01
CA ALA A 173 -1.04 -14.71 -10.62
C ALA A 173 -0.81 -14.72 -12.15
N GLU A 174 -1.27 -13.70 -12.87
CA GLU A 174 -1.10 -13.56 -14.32
C GLU A 174 0.38 -13.46 -14.73
N CYS A 175 1.17 -12.74 -13.93
CA CYS A 175 2.60 -12.60 -14.18
C CYS A 175 3.43 -13.78 -13.63
N GLY A 176 2.85 -14.67 -12.81
CA GLY A 176 3.58 -15.73 -12.12
C GLY A 176 4.69 -15.17 -11.23
N CYS A 177 4.43 -14.10 -10.47
CA CYS A 177 5.37 -13.55 -9.50
C CYS A 177 4.87 -13.79 -8.07
N HIS A 178 5.79 -13.69 -7.11
CA HIS A 178 5.46 -13.86 -5.70
C HIS A 178 4.49 -12.77 -5.21
N LEU A 179 3.65 -13.12 -4.25
CA LEU A 179 2.69 -12.23 -3.60
C LEU A 179 2.92 -12.22 -2.09
N ALA A 180 3.24 -11.07 -1.53
CA ALA A 180 3.17 -10.81 -0.10
C ALA A 180 1.78 -10.24 0.21
N ASP A 181 0.86 -11.09 0.66
CA ASP A 181 -0.53 -10.68 0.89
C ASP A 181 -0.69 -10.05 2.29
N VAL A 182 -0.13 -8.84 2.44
CA VAL A 182 -0.17 -8.08 3.70
C VAL A 182 -1.61 -7.81 4.14
N ARG A 183 -2.53 -7.63 3.19
CA ARG A 183 -3.95 -7.51 3.51
C ARG A 183 -4.48 -8.74 4.24
N ALA A 184 -4.21 -9.94 3.74
CA ALA A 184 -4.64 -11.18 4.37
C ALA A 184 -4.01 -11.31 5.77
N TRP A 185 -2.72 -11.02 5.91
CA TRP A 185 -2.02 -11.10 7.20
C TRP A 185 -2.64 -10.19 8.27
N MET A 186 -3.02 -8.97 7.89
CA MET A 186 -3.66 -8.02 8.80
C MET A 186 -5.08 -8.45 9.18
N LEU A 187 -5.84 -9.04 8.25
CA LEU A 187 -7.20 -9.52 8.49
C LEU A 187 -7.25 -10.82 9.31
N GLU A 188 -6.15 -11.55 9.44
CA GLU A 188 -6.01 -12.67 10.37
C GLU A 188 -5.99 -12.22 11.84
N GLU A 189 -5.59 -10.98 12.11
CA GLU A 189 -5.56 -10.43 13.45
C GLU A 189 -7.00 -10.01 13.87
N LEU A 190 -7.55 -10.66 14.90
CA LEU A 190 -8.93 -10.42 15.36
C LEU A 190 -9.18 -8.97 15.77
N ASP A 191 -8.15 -8.30 16.29
CA ASP A 191 -8.21 -6.88 16.69
C ASP A 191 -7.42 -5.99 15.73
N TYR A 192 -7.43 -6.31 14.42
CA TYR A 192 -6.73 -5.48 13.44
C TYR A 192 -7.13 -3.98 13.49
N PRO A 193 -8.36 -3.59 13.90
CA PRO A 193 -8.69 -2.18 14.06
C PRO A 193 -7.77 -1.42 15.02
N SER A 194 -7.22 -2.08 16.04
CA SER A 194 -6.25 -1.49 16.97
C SER A 194 -4.86 -1.27 16.37
N LEU A 195 -4.60 -1.90 15.22
CA LEU A 195 -3.33 -1.84 14.50
C LEU A 195 -3.26 -0.70 13.46
N ILE A 196 -4.40 0.00 13.26
CA ILE A 196 -4.55 1.09 12.29
C ILE A 196 -4.67 2.43 13.02
N CYS A 197 -3.99 3.46 12.50
CA CYS A 197 -4.05 4.83 13.00
C CYS A 197 -5.46 5.43 12.88
N GLU A 198 -5.67 6.59 13.53
CA GLU A 198 -6.96 7.30 13.53
C GLU A 198 -7.39 7.80 12.15
N ASP A 199 -6.47 7.94 11.21
CA ASP A 199 -6.81 8.25 9.80
C ASP A 199 -7.49 7.09 9.07
N GLY A 200 -7.42 5.88 9.62
CA GLY A 200 -8.06 4.68 9.07
C GLY A 200 -7.31 3.98 7.94
N ILE A 201 -6.12 4.45 7.56
CA ILE A 201 -5.36 3.90 6.41
C ILE A 201 -3.92 3.49 6.73
N HIS A 202 -3.26 4.17 7.66
CA HIS A 202 -1.88 3.83 8.00
C HIS A 202 -1.82 2.85 9.17
N PRO A 203 -0.91 1.87 9.15
CA PRO A 203 -0.65 1.05 10.32
C PRO A 203 -0.01 1.92 11.42
N ASN A 204 -0.32 1.64 12.66
CA ASN A 204 0.42 2.21 13.79
C ASN A 204 1.67 1.37 14.10
N GLU A 205 2.40 1.69 15.19
CA GLU A 205 3.63 0.97 15.54
C GLU A 205 3.40 -0.54 15.71
N ALA A 206 2.30 -0.94 16.37
CA ALA A 206 1.96 -2.36 16.53
C ALA A 206 1.59 -3.02 15.18
N GLY A 207 0.88 -2.31 14.31
CA GLY A 207 0.59 -2.78 12.96
C GLY A 207 1.86 -3.01 12.14
N HIS A 208 2.84 -2.12 12.24
CA HIS A 208 4.14 -2.32 11.62
C HIS A 208 4.91 -3.53 12.17
N GLU A 209 4.79 -3.84 13.47
CA GLU A 209 5.39 -5.04 14.08
C GLU A 209 4.78 -6.32 13.51
N ILE A 210 3.46 -6.38 13.38
CA ILE A 210 2.76 -7.52 12.78
C ILE A 210 3.21 -7.73 11.32
N ILE A 211 3.22 -6.67 10.52
CA ILE A 211 3.65 -6.73 9.12
C ILE A 211 5.09 -7.25 9.03
N ALA A 212 6.00 -6.72 9.85
CA ALA A 212 7.40 -7.15 9.84
C ALA A 212 7.56 -8.64 10.22
N ARG A 213 6.86 -9.09 11.27
CA ARG A 213 6.89 -10.49 11.70
C ARG A 213 6.41 -11.42 10.60
N LYS A 214 5.24 -11.14 10.03
CA LYS A 214 4.65 -11.96 8.96
C LYS A 214 5.50 -11.93 7.68
N ALA A 215 6.09 -10.78 7.33
CA ALA A 215 6.97 -10.68 6.18
C ALA A 215 8.25 -11.51 6.38
N MET A 216 8.86 -11.49 7.56
CA MET A 216 10.04 -12.33 7.86
C MET A 216 9.72 -13.82 7.81
N GLU A 217 8.51 -14.24 8.22
CA GLU A 217 8.04 -15.63 8.08
C GLU A 217 7.80 -16.02 6.61
N HIS A 218 7.36 -15.05 5.79
CA HIS A 218 7.02 -15.27 4.38
C HIS A 218 8.26 -15.32 3.46
N PHE A 219 9.28 -14.50 3.74
CA PHE A 219 10.55 -14.55 3.02
C PHE A 219 11.42 -15.65 3.64
N PRO A 220 11.72 -16.73 2.89
CA PRO A 220 12.41 -17.89 3.46
C PRO A 220 13.78 -17.50 4.01
N HIS A 221 14.06 -17.94 5.23
CA HIS A 221 15.41 -17.92 5.76
C HIS A 221 16.31 -18.74 4.86
N LYS A 222 17.48 -18.22 4.51
CA LYS A 222 18.50 -19.04 3.88
C LYS A 222 18.95 -20.08 4.91
N GLY A 223 18.62 -21.36 4.67
CA GLY A 223 19.22 -22.49 5.33
C GLY A 223 20.73 -22.57 5.01
#